data_43e0cf909b0cdd57da81e19d72d0121e
#
_entry.id   43e0cf909b0cdd57da81e19d72d0121e
#
_cell.length_a   1.000
_cell.length_b   1.000
_cell.length_c   1.000
_cell.angle_alpha   90.00
_cell.angle_beta   90.00
_cell.angle_gamma   90.00
#
_symmetry.space_group_name_H-M   'P 1'
#
loop_
_entity.id
_entity.type
_entity.pdbx_description
1 polymer ?
#
loop_
_entity_poly.entity_id
_entity_poly.type
_entity_poly.pdbx_seq_one_letter_code
_entity_poly.pdbx_strand_id
1 'polypeptide(L)'
;MKKIELPPRGLETLFGVHDQNIKYLESLLDVRIDARGQDVSIDGDPGDVETVERILQDFSDLFKEGKHFTDKELREAFAQIAEDRAFSLRDYFTKARFNPAGKKQVAPKSVNQRKYIQAIQDKDVVFGIGVAGTGKTYLAVAMAVQALMQKQVNRIVLARPAVEAGEKLGFLPGDLQDKVDPYLRPLYDALFDLIDYERVTRLLEKRVIEVAPLAFMRGRTLSDAFIILDEAQNTTSEQMKMFLTRIGFGSKAVITGDVTQVDLPTGKRSGLIEAERILSKLEGIEFVYFTDKDVVRHKLVQMIIRAYEEQGKKSQI
;
A
#
# COMPACT_ATOMS: atom_id res chain seq x y z
N MET A 1 24.98 20.11 20.36
CA MET A 1 25.49 20.55 19.04
C MET A 1 26.49 19.54 18.51
N LYS A 2 26.25 18.90 17.38
CA LYS A 2 27.14 17.93 16.75
C LYS A 2 27.58 18.47 15.38
N LYS A 3 28.84 18.21 14.98
CA LYS A 3 29.38 18.65 13.70
C LYS A 3 29.70 17.44 12.85
N ILE A 4 29.31 17.46 11.58
CA ILE A 4 29.51 16.40 10.58
C ILE A 4 30.06 17.05 9.32
N GLU A 5 31.05 16.42 8.73
CA GLU A 5 31.59 16.82 7.43
C GLU A 5 30.96 15.97 6.33
N LEU A 6 30.31 16.61 5.36
CA LEU A 6 29.69 15.95 4.22
C LEU A 6 30.59 16.05 2.98
N PRO A 7 30.51 15.07 2.06
CA PRO A 7 31.24 15.16 0.80
C PRO A 7 30.76 16.35 -0.03
N PRO A 8 31.67 17.03 -0.77
CA PRO A 8 31.33 18.24 -1.50
C PRO A 8 30.33 18.04 -2.64
N ARG A 9 30.21 16.80 -3.12
CA ARG A 9 29.27 16.43 -4.18
C ARG A 9 27.95 15.92 -3.61
N GLY A 10 26.82 16.40 -4.14
CA GLY A 10 25.48 15.97 -3.76
C GLY A 10 24.79 16.84 -2.71
N LEU A 11 25.48 17.82 -2.11
CA LEU A 11 24.88 18.73 -1.13
C LEU A 11 23.70 19.51 -1.70
N GLU A 12 23.79 19.95 -2.96
CA GLU A 12 22.69 20.65 -3.64
C GLU A 12 21.43 19.77 -3.74
N THR A 13 21.60 18.48 -3.97
CA THR A 13 20.47 17.52 -4.02
C THR A 13 19.89 17.29 -2.61
N LEU A 14 20.76 17.15 -1.60
CA LEU A 14 20.30 16.95 -0.22
C LEU A 14 19.55 18.16 0.32
N PHE A 15 20.08 19.35 0.10
CA PHE A 15 19.50 20.60 0.60
C PHE A 15 18.26 21.01 -0.21
N GLY A 16 18.26 20.72 -1.52
CA GLY A 16 17.21 21.14 -2.43
C GLY A 16 17.26 22.64 -2.72
N VAL A 17 16.37 23.11 -3.57
CA VAL A 17 16.26 24.53 -3.95
C VAL A 17 15.97 25.38 -2.70
N HIS A 18 16.82 26.36 -2.40
CA HIS A 18 16.70 27.23 -1.22
C HIS A 18 16.63 26.48 0.12
N ASP A 19 17.37 25.39 0.26
CA ASP A 19 17.44 24.54 1.46
C ASP A 19 16.08 23.94 1.89
N GLN A 20 15.15 23.78 0.93
CA GLN A 20 13.79 23.34 1.23
C GLN A 20 13.72 21.94 1.83
N ASN A 21 14.65 21.04 1.47
CA ASN A 21 14.65 19.67 2.02
C ASN A 21 15.17 19.66 3.45
N ILE A 22 16.18 20.49 3.76
CA ILE A 22 16.71 20.65 5.13
C ILE A 22 15.67 21.31 6.03
N LYS A 23 15.03 22.40 5.59
CA LYS A 23 13.95 23.05 6.34
C LYS A 23 12.78 22.12 6.61
N TYR A 24 12.48 21.23 5.65
CA TYR A 24 11.47 20.21 5.85
C TYR A 24 11.90 19.18 6.89
N LEU A 25 13.16 18.72 6.86
CA LEU A 25 13.71 17.81 7.86
C LEU A 25 13.72 18.43 9.26
N GLU A 26 14.10 19.69 9.39
CA GLU A 26 14.02 20.47 10.64
C GLU A 26 12.59 20.51 11.20
N SER A 27 11.60 20.71 10.33
CA SER A 27 10.19 20.75 10.74
C SER A 27 9.64 19.40 11.21
N LEU A 28 10.26 18.30 10.81
CA LEU A 28 9.84 16.94 11.18
C LEU A 28 10.46 16.46 12.50
N LEU A 29 11.70 16.87 12.79
CA LEU A 29 12.52 16.31 13.88
C LEU A 29 12.85 17.34 14.98
N ASP A 30 12.28 18.55 14.92
CA ASP A 30 12.52 19.63 15.89
C ASP A 30 14.00 19.88 16.17
N VAL A 31 14.79 19.89 15.11
CA VAL A 31 16.23 20.19 15.12
C VAL A 31 16.53 21.45 14.33
N ARG A 32 17.66 22.05 14.61
CA ARG A 32 18.23 23.14 13.82
C ARG A 32 19.48 22.65 13.11
N ILE A 33 19.55 22.86 11.79
CA ILE A 33 20.65 22.42 10.93
C ILE A 33 21.28 23.64 10.26
N ASP A 34 22.48 23.97 10.66
CA ASP A 34 23.29 25.06 10.05
C ASP A 34 24.36 24.41 9.16
N ALA A 35 24.38 24.75 7.87
CA ALA A 35 25.37 24.27 6.92
C ALA A 35 26.28 25.40 6.42
N ARG A 36 27.59 25.18 6.46
CA ARG A 36 28.61 26.09 5.92
C ARG A 36 29.59 25.31 5.05
N GLY A 37 29.34 25.31 3.75
CA GLY A 37 30.09 24.46 2.82
C GLY A 37 29.84 22.97 3.11
N GLN A 38 30.89 22.24 3.50
CA GLN A 38 30.80 20.82 3.85
C GLN A 38 30.51 20.58 5.35
N ASP A 39 30.70 21.59 6.18
CA ASP A 39 30.45 21.48 7.60
C ASP A 39 28.98 21.68 7.93
N VAL A 40 28.36 20.66 8.50
CA VAL A 40 26.97 20.69 8.97
C VAL A 40 26.97 20.58 10.49
N SER A 41 26.32 21.52 11.13
CA SER A 41 26.10 21.50 12.58
C SER A 41 24.62 21.26 12.87
N ILE A 42 24.36 20.34 13.80
CA ILE A 42 23.01 19.94 14.19
C ILE A 42 22.84 20.22 15.67
N ASP A 43 21.76 20.91 16.03
CA ASP A 43 21.38 21.23 17.40
C ASP A 43 19.93 20.86 17.65
N GLY A 44 19.62 20.23 18.79
CA GLY A 44 18.28 19.74 19.12
C GLY A 44 18.32 18.61 20.14
N ASP A 45 17.22 17.86 20.24
CA ASP A 45 17.15 16.68 21.10
C ASP A 45 18.17 15.61 20.67
N PRO A 46 18.88 14.94 21.61
CA PRO A 46 19.91 13.96 21.27
C PRO A 46 19.44 12.85 20.33
N GLY A 47 18.22 12.33 20.48
CA GLY A 47 17.67 11.28 19.63
C GLY A 47 17.35 11.77 18.21
N ASP A 48 16.93 13.03 18.08
CA ASP A 48 16.68 13.66 16.78
C ASP A 48 17.98 14.01 16.07
N VAL A 49 18.98 14.49 16.81
CA VAL A 49 20.34 14.75 16.31
C VAL A 49 20.95 13.46 15.75
N GLU A 50 20.86 12.33 16.48
CA GLU A 50 21.33 11.02 16.01
C GLU A 50 20.61 10.55 14.75
N THR A 51 19.29 10.79 14.66
CA THR A 51 18.50 10.46 13.49
C THR A 51 18.93 11.25 12.26
N VAL A 52 19.13 12.57 12.41
CA VAL A 52 19.63 13.44 11.33
C VAL A 52 21.04 13.02 10.90
N GLU A 53 21.93 12.73 11.84
CA GLU A 53 23.29 12.26 11.55
C GLU A 53 23.25 11.01 10.66
N ARG A 54 22.42 10.02 11.02
CA ARG A 54 22.24 8.79 10.25
C ARG A 54 21.67 9.07 8.85
N ILE A 55 20.71 9.99 8.72
CA ILE A 55 20.17 10.41 7.41
C ILE A 55 21.29 10.99 6.54
N LEU A 56 22.12 11.89 7.09
CA LEU A 56 23.20 12.52 6.35
C LEU A 56 24.28 11.52 5.92
N GLN A 57 24.62 10.59 6.82
CA GLN A 57 25.57 9.52 6.54
C GLN A 57 25.05 8.58 5.45
N ASP A 58 23.82 8.08 5.58
CA ASP A 58 23.17 7.22 4.59
C ASP A 58 23.10 7.90 3.21
N PHE A 59 22.74 9.19 3.18
CA PHE A 59 22.71 9.98 1.94
C PHE A 59 24.09 10.01 1.29
N SER A 60 25.12 10.33 2.07
CA SER A 60 26.51 10.40 1.59
C SER A 60 26.96 9.07 0.96
N ASP A 61 26.67 7.96 1.64
CA ASP A 61 27.08 6.62 1.19
C ASP A 61 26.32 6.20 -0.07
N LEU A 62 24.99 6.39 -0.08
CA LEU A 62 24.17 6.11 -1.26
C LEU A 62 24.54 6.97 -2.48
N PHE A 63 24.90 8.23 -2.23
CA PHE A 63 25.37 9.13 -3.29
C PHE A 63 26.71 8.65 -3.90
N LYS A 64 27.65 8.19 -3.06
CA LYS A 64 28.93 7.58 -3.51
C LYS A 64 28.68 6.29 -4.31
N GLU A 65 27.64 5.53 -3.98
CA GLU A 65 27.19 4.34 -4.72
C GLU A 65 26.51 4.67 -6.06
N GLY A 66 26.40 5.96 -6.41
CA GLY A 66 25.80 6.41 -7.69
C GLY A 66 24.27 6.47 -7.67
N LYS A 67 23.63 6.47 -6.50
CA LYS A 67 22.18 6.65 -6.40
C LYS A 67 21.78 8.10 -6.72
N HIS A 68 20.71 8.25 -7.47
CA HIS A 68 20.09 9.53 -7.77
C HIS A 68 18.85 9.71 -6.91
N PHE A 69 18.61 10.95 -6.47
CA PHE A 69 17.51 11.31 -5.59
C PHE A 69 16.72 12.46 -6.21
N THR A 70 15.42 12.42 -6.08
CA THR A 70 14.55 13.57 -6.33
C THR A 70 14.15 14.19 -4.99
N ASP A 71 13.87 15.50 -4.98
CA ASP A 71 13.39 16.20 -3.77
C ASP A 71 12.17 15.53 -3.17
N LYS A 72 11.26 15.05 -4.03
CA LYS A 72 10.06 14.35 -3.59
C LYS A 72 10.38 13.07 -2.83
N GLU A 73 11.31 12.26 -3.35
CA GLU A 73 11.73 11.00 -2.74
C GLU A 73 12.43 11.21 -1.41
N LEU A 74 13.29 12.23 -1.32
CA LEU A 74 13.96 12.58 -0.07
C LEU A 74 12.95 13.00 0.99
N ARG A 75 11.97 13.84 0.65
CA ARG A 75 10.92 14.26 1.59
C ARG A 75 10.02 13.11 2.03
N GLU A 76 9.64 12.21 1.11
CA GLU A 76 8.89 10.99 1.45
C GLU A 76 9.69 10.10 2.41
N ALA A 77 11.01 9.95 2.20
CA ALA A 77 11.88 9.20 3.09
C ALA A 77 12.02 9.86 4.47
N PHE A 78 12.25 11.18 4.51
CA PHE A 78 12.38 11.92 5.76
C PHE A 78 11.10 11.82 6.61
N ALA A 79 9.93 11.93 6.00
CA ALA A 79 8.66 11.77 6.70
C ALA A 79 8.52 10.37 7.33
N GLN A 80 8.91 9.31 6.60
CA GLN A 80 8.86 7.96 7.13
C GLN A 80 9.87 7.69 8.24
N ILE A 81 11.08 8.29 8.15
CA ILE A 81 12.11 8.17 9.18
C ILE A 81 11.70 8.94 10.45
N ALA A 82 11.07 10.11 10.31
CA ALA A 82 10.57 10.86 11.44
C ALA A 82 9.45 10.14 12.20
N GLU A 83 8.61 9.40 11.49
CA GLU A 83 7.52 8.58 12.06
C GLU A 83 8.03 7.25 12.65
N ASP A 84 9.05 6.65 12.04
CA ASP A 84 9.67 5.40 12.47
C ASP A 84 11.20 5.52 12.45
N ARG A 85 11.78 5.92 13.55
CA ARG A 85 13.22 6.17 13.69
C ARG A 85 14.12 4.95 13.56
N ALA A 86 13.56 3.74 13.59
CA ALA A 86 14.31 2.52 13.30
C ALA A 86 14.54 2.33 11.79
N PHE A 87 13.77 3.02 10.97
CA PHE A 87 13.91 3.00 9.52
C PHE A 87 15.01 3.96 9.05
N SER A 88 15.75 3.58 8.02
CA SER A 88 16.88 4.36 7.50
C SER A 88 16.65 4.86 6.09
N LEU A 89 17.40 5.90 5.68
CA LEU A 89 17.37 6.37 4.30
C LEU A 89 17.87 5.29 3.34
N ARG A 90 18.86 4.50 3.76
CA ARG A 90 19.35 3.34 3.02
C ARG A 90 18.25 2.32 2.79
N ASP A 91 17.47 1.97 3.82
CA ASP A 91 16.36 1.01 3.68
C ASP A 91 15.29 1.54 2.72
N TYR A 92 14.97 2.83 2.76
CA TYR A 92 14.02 3.45 1.84
C TYR A 92 14.46 3.28 0.38
N PHE A 93 15.73 3.51 0.06
CA PHE A 93 16.22 3.47 -1.31
C PHE A 93 16.65 2.09 -1.81
N THR A 94 16.91 1.13 -0.91
CA THR A 94 17.41 -0.21 -1.30
C THR A 94 16.40 -1.32 -1.09
N LYS A 95 15.63 -1.30 0.00
CA LYS A 95 14.73 -2.40 0.38
C LYS A 95 13.25 -2.09 0.13
N ALA A 96 12.84 -0.84 0.33
CA ALA A 96 11.42 -0.48 0.27
C ALA A 96 10.87 -0.36 -1.16
N ARG A 97 11.73 -0.28 -2.17
CA ARG A 97 11.35 -0.13 -3.58
C ARG A 97 11.49 -1.43 -4.32
N PHE A 98 10.49 -1.76 -5.11
CA PHE A 98 10.51 -2.93 -5.95
C PHE A 98 9.86 -2.65 -7.31
N ASN A 99 10.23 -3.44 -8.32
CA ASN A 99 9.66 -3.37 -9.65
C ASN A 99 8.97 -4.69 -9.96
N PRO A 100 7.64 -4.77 -9.84
CA PRO A 100 6.92 -6.03 -9.92
C PRO A 100 7.10 -6.78 -11.23
N ALA A 101 7.09 -6.06 -12.36
CA ALA A 101 7.11 -6.67 -13.71
C ALA A 101 8.00 -5.94 -14.72
N GLY A 102 8.86 -5.03 -14.28
CA GLY A 102 9.73 -4.25 -15.17
C GLY A 102 9.14 -2.91 -15.64
N LYS A 103 7.81 -2.76 -15.67
CA LYS A 103 7.15 -1.57 -16.20
C LYS A 103 7.20 -0.37 -15.25
N LYS A 104 6.95 -0.60 -13.97
CA LYS A 104 6.79 0.48 -12.99
C LYS A 104 7.43 0.14 -11.66
N GLN A 105 8.14 1.11 -11.09
CA GLN A 105 8.66 0.99 -9.75
C GLN A 105 7.58 1.35 -8.72
N VAL A 106 7.41 0.50 -7.72
CA VAL A 106 6.48 0.68 -6.60
C VAL A 106 7.29 0.94 -5.33
N ALA A 107 6.85 1.94 -4.56
CA ALA A 107 7.44 2.25 -3.27
C ALA A 107 6.32 2.56 -2.26
N PRO A 108 6.42 2.11 -1.01
CA PRO A 108 5.51 2.52 0.04
C PRO A 108 5.67 4.01 0.32
N LYS A 109 4.55 4.72 0.48
CA LYS A 109 4.50 6.16 0.75
C LYS A 109 4.24 6.49 2.21
N SER A 110 3.97 5.48 3.03
CA SER A 110 3.78 5.60 4.47
C SER A 110 4.37 4.41 5.22
N VAL A 111 4.50 4.55 6.52
CA VAL A 111 4.97 3.49 7.42
C VAL A 111 4.02 2.30 7.38
N ASN A 112 2.69 2.52 7.38
CA ASN A 112 1.73 1.42 7.34
C ASN A 112 1.74 0.70 5.99
N GLN A 113 1.96 1.40 4.87
CA GLN A 113 2.18 0.74 3.57
C GLN A 113 3.43 -0.14 3.58
N ARG A 114 4.51 0.30 4.22
CA ARG A 114 5.73 -0.51 4.37
C ARG A 114 5.49 -1.74 5.24
N LYS A 115 4.85 -1.57 6.41
CA LYS A 115 4.45 -2.69 7.28
C LYS A 115 3.57 -3.70 6.54
N TYR A 116 2.66 -3.22 5.70
CA TYR A 116 1.79 -4.06 4.91
C TYR A 116 2.56 -4.90 3.87
N ILE A 117 3.48 -4.28 3.12
CA ILE A 117 4.35 -4.99 2.19
C ILE A 117 5.17 -6.06 2.92
N GLN A 118 5.75 -5.71 4.08
CA GLN A 118 6.53 -6.64 4.89
C GLN A 118 5.65 -7.79 5.40
N ALA A 119 4.47 -7.51 5.92
CA ALA A 119 3.53 -8.54 6.36
C ALA A 119 3.16 -9.49 5.21
N ILE A 120 2.93 -8.97 4.00
CA ILE A 120 2.65 -9.80 2.81
C ILE A 120 3.84 -10.69 2.45
N GLN A 121 5.06 -10.24 2.65
CA GLN A 121 6.25 -11.08 2.43
C GLN A 121 6.35 -12.22 3.43
N ASP A 122 6.11 -11.94 4.71
CA ASP A 122 6.42 -12.83 5.83
C ASP A 122 5.28 -13.79 6.20
N LYS A 123 4.02 -13.43 5.92
CA LYS A 123 2.84 -14.18 6.38
C LYS A 123 2.09 -14.84 5.23
N ASP A 124 1.35 -15.90 5.55
CA ASP A 124 0.52 -16.61 4.57
C ASP A 124 -0.80 -15.88 4.30
N VAL A 125 -1.37 -15.25 5.33
CA VAL A 125 -2.63 -14.50 5.23
C VAL A 125 -2.48 -13.11 5.83
N VAL A 126 -2.78 -12.08 5.06
CA VAL A 126 -2.68 -10.67 5.50
C VAL A 126 -3.98 -9.94 5.24
N PHE A 127 -4.46 -9.25 6.28
CA PHE A 127 -5.61 -8.35 6.19
C PHE A 127 -5.11 -6.91 6.16
N GLY A 128 -5.45 -6.17 5.11
CA GLY A 128 -5.22 -4.73 4.97
C GLY A 128 -6.52 -3.98 5.20
N ILE A 129 -6.71 -3.38 6.37
CA ILE A 129 -7.95 -2.73 6.78
C ILE A 129 -7.75 -1.22 6.89
N GLY A 130 -8.66 -0.43 6.36
CA GLY A 130 -8.65 1.03 6.51
C GLY A 130 -9.32 1.77 5.36
N VAL A 131 -9.32 3.10 5.46
CA VAL A 131 -10.06 3.98 4.55
C VAL A 131 -9.64 3.86 3.08
N ALA A 132 -10.53 4.22 2.18
CA ALA A 132 -10.28 4.21 0.74
C ALA A 132 -9.14 5.16 0.35
N GLY A 133 -8.35 4.79 -0.68
CA GLY A 133 -7.25 5.61 -1.20
C GLY A 133 -5.92 5.44 -0.46
N THR A 134 -5.80 4.50 0.48
CA THR A 134 -4.55 4.17 1.19
C THR A 134 -3.65 3.18 0.43
N GLY A 135 -4.05 2.74 -0.77
CA GLY A 135 -3.24 1.88 -1.65
C GLY A 135 -3.28 0.39 -1.33
N LYS A 136 -4.15 -0.08 -0.44
CA LYS A 136 -4.26 -1.49 -0.02
C LYS A 136 -4.32 -2.46 -1.20
N THR A 137 -5.31 -2.30 -2.05
CA THR A 137 -5.54 -3.17 -3.22
C THR A 137 -4.39 -3.07 -4.22
N TYR A 138 -3.93 -1.86 -4.51
CA TYR A 138 -2.83 -1.63 -5.43
C TYR A 138 -1.53 -2.30 -4.98
N LEU A 139 -1.16 -2.15 -3.71
CA LEU A 139 0.04 -2.79 -3.14
C LEU A 139 -0.10 -4.31 -3.09
N ALA A 140 -1.28 -4.84 -2.76
CA ALA A 140 -1.55 -6.28 -2.82
C ALA A 140 -1.35 -6.83 -4.23
N VAL A 141 -1.90 -6.16 -5.26
CA VAL A 141 -1.71 -6.55 -6.67
C VAL A 141 -0.24 -6.45 -7.08
N ALA A 142 0.47 -5.40 -6.66
CA ALA A 142 1.91 -5.25 -6.95
C ALA A 142 2.73 -6.41 -6.36
N MET A 143 2.43 -6.82 -5.12
CA MET A 143 3.09 -7.96 -4.47
C MET A 143 2.74 -9.28 -5.15
N ALA A 144 1.48 -9.47 -5.57
CA ALA A 144 1.06 -10.65 -6.31
C ALA A 144 1.79 -10.77 -7.66
N VAL A 145 1.89 -9.66 -8.39
CA VAL A 145 2.63 -9.58 -9.65
C VAL A 145 4.10 -9.92 -9.44
N GLN A 146 4.73 -9.36 -8.41
CA GLN A 146 6.12 -9.67 -8.08
C GLN A 146 6.31 -11.16 -7.77
N ALA A 147 5.46 -11.75 -6.94
CA ALA A 147 5.51 -13.16 -6.59
C ALA A 147 5.35 -14.07 -7.83
N LEU A 148 4.46 -13.72 -8.75
CA LEU A 148 4.29 -14.43 -10.02
C LEU A 148 5.54 -14.31 -10.91
N MET A 149 6.11 -13.10 -11.06
CA MET A 149 7.30 -12.90 -11.88
C MET A 149 8.55 -13.59 -11.31
N GLN A 150 8.63 -13.68 -9.98
CA GLN A 150 9.68 -14.43 -9.25
C GLN A 150 9.41 -15.93 -9.16
N LYS A 151 8.30 -16.43 -9.75
CA LYS A 151 7.89 -17.84 -9.72
C LYS A 151 7.70 -18.41 -8.30
N GLN A 152 7.36 -17.56 -7.34
CA GLN A 152 6.99 -17.96 -5.98
C GLN A 152 5.58 -18.58 -5.97
N VAL A 153 4.73 -18.15 -6.92
CA VAL A 153 3.40 -18.71 -7.16
C VAL A 153 3.22 -18.97 -8.65
N ASN A 154 2.30 -19.87 -8.98
CA ASN A 154 2.01 -20.25 -10.37
C ASN A 154 0.87 -19.42 -10.99
N ARG A 155 0.04 -18.78 -10.16
CA ARG A 155 -1.11 -17.98 -10.60
C ARG A 155 -1.49 -16.90 -9.61
N ILE A 156 -2.25 -15.92 -10.10
CA ILE A 156 -2.89 -14.87 -9.31
C ILE A 156 -4.40 -15.03 -9.43
N VAL A 157 -5.11 -14.98 -8.31
CA VAL A 157 -6.58 -15.00 -8.25
C VAL A 157 -7.05 -13.73 -7.55
N LEU A 158 -7.75 -12.88 -8.29
CA LEU A 158 -8.32 -11.63 -7.79
C LEU A 158 -9.82 -11.82 -7.65
N ALA A 159 -10.31 -11.71 -6.42
CA ALA A 159 -11.73 -11.88 -6.11
C ALA A 159 -12.31 -10.63 -5.49
N ARG A 160 -13.58 -10.35 -5.77
CA ARG A 160 -14.34 -9.28 -5.14
C ARG A 160 -15.78 -9.74 -4.91
N PRO A 161 -16.42 -9.40 -3.77
CA PRO A 161 -17.85 -9.64 -3.61
C PRO A 161 -18.61 -8.82 -4.64
N ALA A 162 -19.54 -9.46 -5.35
CA ALA A 162 -20.50 -8.75 -6.15
C ALA A 162 -21.58 -8.23 -5.20
N VAL A 163 -21.53 -6.96 -4.84
CA VAL A 163 -22.54 -6.31 -3.98
C VAL A 163 -23.42 -5.46 -4.86
N GLU A 164 -24.71 -5.63 -4.73
CA GLU A 164 -25.70 -4.74 -5.33
C GLU A 164 -25.73 -3.44 -4.51
N ALA A 165 -24.86 -2.47 -4.84
CA ALA A 165 -24.92 -1.12 -4.25
C ALA A 165 -26.19 -0.39 -4.78
N GLY A 166 -27.35 -0.70 -4.18
CA GLY A 166 -28.61 -0.03 -4.53
C GLY A 166 -29.23 -0.40 -5.89
N GLU A 167 -28.45 -0.93 -6.82
CA GLU A 167 -28.91 -1.41 -8.11
C GLU A 167 -28.86 -2.93 -8.13
N LYS A 168 -30.03 -3.57 -8.25
CA LYS A 168 -30.11 -5.03 -8.39
C LYS A 168 -29.41 -5.44 -9.68
N LEU A 169 -28.42 -6.32 -9.61
CA LEU A 169 -27.72 -6.91 -10.78
C LEU A 169 -28.69 -7.40 -11.88
N GLY A 170 -29.95 -7.65 -11.51
CA GLY A 170 -31.02 -8.01 -12.44
C GLY A 170 -31.40 -6.94 -13.47
N PHE A 171 -31.10 -5.65 -13.25
CA PHE A 171 -31.46 -4.55 -14.15
C PHE A 171 -30.38 -4.21 -15.19
N LEU A 172 -29.16 -4.69 -15.04
CA LEU A 172 -28.12 -4.46 -16.04
C LEU A 172 -28.32 -5.42 -17.23
N PRO A 173 -28.22 -4.93 -18.49
CA PRO A 173 -28.26 -5.76 -19.68
C PRO A 173 -27.01 -6.64 -19.79
N GLY A 174 -27.11 -7.81 -20.42
CA GLY A 174 -26.00 -8.72 -20.63
C GLY A 174 -26.06 -9.97 -19.74
N ASP A 175 -25.06 -10.85 -19.90
CA ASP A 175 -24.91 -12.03 -19.09
C ASP A 175 -24.37 -11.69 -17.67
N LEU A 176 -24.22 -12.70 -16.81
CA LEU A 176 -23.76 -12.48 -15.43
C LEU A 176 -22.35 -11.90 -15.40
N GLN A 177 -21.52 -12.23 -16.38
CA GLN A 177 -20.13 -11.78 -16.47
C GLN A 177 -20.09 -10.30 -16.86
N ASP A 178 -20.88 -9.88 -17.83
CA ASP A 178 -21.01 -8.48 -18.24
C ASP A 178 -21.50 -7.57 -17.10
N LYS A 179 -22.39 -8.08 -16.25
CA LYS A 179 -22.95 -7.35 -15.11
C LYS A 179 -21.95 -7.16 -13.96
N VAL A 180 -21.01 -8.09 -13.81
CA VAL A 180 -20.02 -8.06 -12.72
C VAL A 180 -18.74 -7.32 -13.14
N ASP A 181 -18.44 -7.26 -14.44
CA ASP A 181 -17.21 -6.67 -14.99
C ASP A 181 -16.94 -5.23 -14.51
N PRO A 182 -17.92 -4.31 -14.40
CA PRO A 182 -17.68 -2.96 -13.87
C PRO A 182 -17.12 -2.94 -12.44
N TYR A 183 -17.52 -3.87 -11.60
CA TYR A 183 -17.04 -3.97 -10.22
C TYR A 183 -15.62 -4.53 -10.13
N LEU A 184 -15.15 -5.22 -11.17
CA LEU A 184 -13.81 -5.78 -11.24
C LEU A 184 -12.78 -4.84 -11.89
N ARG A 185 -13.25 -3.76 -12.56
CA ARG A 185 -12.37 -2.78 -13.25
C ARG A 185 -11.19 -2.29 -12.41
N PRO A 186 -11.34 -1.91 -11.11
CA PRO A 186 -10.22 -1.43 -10.32
C PRO A 186 -9.07 -2.45 -10.21
N LEU A 187 -9.37 -3.75 -10.25
CA LEU A 187 -8.37 -4.81 -10.24
C LEU A 187 -7.64 -4.91 -11.58
N TYR A 188 -8.36 -4.78 -12.69
CA TYR A 188 -7.75 -4.70 -14.03
C TYR A 188 -6.89 -3.45 -14.18
N ASP A 189 -7.35 -2.30 -13.70
CA ASP A 189 -6.60 -1.04 -13.76
C ASP A 189 -5.27 -1.16 -13.01
N ALA A 190 -5.25 -1.80 -11.84
CA ALA A 190 -4.04 -2.06 -11.09
C ALA A 190 -3.08 -2.99 -11.85
N LEU A 191 -3.60 -4.04 -12.51
CA LEU A 191 -2.78 -4.94 -13.33
C LEU A 191 -2.17 -4.21 -14.54
N PHE A 192 -2.98 -3.43 -15.28
CA PHE A 192 -2.52 -2.69 -16.46
C PHE A 192 -1.54 -1.56 -16.11
N ASP A 193 -1.62 -0.99 -14.91
CA ASP A 193 -0.64 -0.02 -14.44
C ASP A 193 0.74 -0.66 -14.16
N LEU A 194 0.76 -1.91 -13.69
CA LEU A 194 1.97 -2.63 -13.27
C LEU A 194 2.61 -3.49 -14.37
N ILE A 195 1.81 -4.00 -15.30
CA ILE A 195 2.23 -4.92 -16.36
C ILE A 195 1.78 -4.34 -17.71
N ASP A 196 2.55 -4.60 -18.78
CA ASP A 196 2.18 -4.20 -20.13
C ASP A 196 0.89 -4.88 -20.58
N TYR A 197 0.05 -4.13 -21.30
CA TYR A 197 -1.28 -4.54 -21.71
C TYR A 197 -1.30 -5.92 -22.39
N GLU A 198 -0.46 -6.12 -23.42
CA GLU A 198 -0.37 -7.40 -24.15
C GLU A 198 0.03 -8.57 -23.23
N ARG A 199 0.88 -8.30 -22.24
CA ARG A 199 1.30 -9.34 -21.29
C ARG A 199 0.17 -9.70 -20.34
N VAL A 200 -0.58 -8.71 -19.81
CA VAL A 200 -1.77 -8.96 -18.97
C VAL A 200 -2.79 -9.78 -19.75
N THR A 201 -3.12 -9.39 -20.97
CA THR A 201 -4.10 -10.10 -21.82
C THR A 201 -3.71 -11.58 -21.99
N ARG A 202 -2.46 -11.84 -22.33
CA ARG A 202 -1.96 -13.23 -22.47
C ARG A 202 -2.02 -14.03 -21.15
N LEU A 203 -1.78 -13.39 -20.01
CA LEU A 203 -1.85 -14.04 -18.70
C LEU A 203 -3.29 -14.34 -18.29
N LEU A 204 -4.24 -13.48 -18.64
CA LEU A 204 -5.68 -13.71 -18.45
C LEU A 204 -6.20 -14.85 -19.36
N GLU A 205 -5.87 -14.85 -20.64
CA GLU A 205 -6.22 -15.91 -21.60
C GLU A 205 -5.72 -17.29 -21.15
N LYS A 206 -4.49 -17.34 -20.62
CA LYS A 206 -3.89 -18.57 -20.07
C LYS A 206 -4.39 -18.92 -18.67
N ARG A 207 -5.27 -18.12 -18.10
CA ARG A 207 -5.75 -18.27 -16.71
C ARG A 207 -4.64 -18.33 -15.65
N VAL A 208 -3.49 -17.73 -15.96
CA VAL A 208 -2.42 -17.47 -15.00
C VAL A 208 -2.81 -16.32 -14.06
N ILE A 209 -3.53 -15.33 -14.60
CA ILE A 209 -4.25 -14.33 -13.81
C ILE A 209 -5.74 -14.57 -14.01
N GLU A 210 -6.48 -14.65 -12.93
CA GLU A 210 -7.94 -14.80 -12.93
C GLU A 210 -8.55 -13.64 -12.12
N VAL A 211 -9.53 -12.96 -12.69
CA VAL A 211 -10.33 -11.92 -12.01
C VAL A 211 -11.77 -12.40 -12.02
N ALA A 212 -12.36 -12.62 -10.85
CA ALA A 212 -13.67 -13.25 -10.75
C ALA A 212 -14.45 -12.82 -9.50
N PRO A 213 -15.79 -12.87 -9.54
CA PRO A 213 -16.61 -12.70 -8.35
C PRO A 213 -16.29 -13.74 -7.28
N LEU A 214 -16.38 -13.32 -6.00
CA LEU A 214 -16.13 -14.20 -4.86
C LEU A 214 -16.94 -15.52 -4.92
N ALA A 215 -18.16 -15.47 -5.43
CA ALA A 215 -19.02 -16.65 -5.55
C ALA A 215 -18.38 -17.79 -6.37
N PHE A 216 -17.51 -17.47 -7.33
CA PHE A 216 -16.84 -18.46 -8.20
C PHE A 216 -15.66 -19.17 -7.50
N MET A 217 -15.34 -18.78 -6.26
CA MET A 217 -14.34 -19.47 -5.44
C MET A 217 -14.92 -20.70 -4.73
N ARG A 218 -16.24 -20.84 -4.68
CA ARG A 218 -16.90 -21.95 -3.98
C ARG A 218 -16.53 -23.32 -4.61
N GLY A 219 -16.19 -24.29 -3.75
CA GLY A 219 -15.84 -25.65 -4.16
C GLY A 219 -14.43 -25.81 -4.75
N ARG A 220 -13.62 -24.75 -4.77
CA ARG A 220 -12.25 -24.77 -5.28
C ARG A 220 -11.24 -24.95 -4.16
N THR A 221 -10.06 -25.42 -4.51
CA THR A 221 -8.84 -25.33 -3.70
C THR A 221 -7.82 -24.57 -4.52
N LEU A 222 -7.32 -23.47 -3.97
CA LEU A 222 -6.40 -22.55 -4.64
C LEU A 222 -4.99 -22.80 -4.13
N SER A 223 -4.29 -23.76 -4.73
CA SER A 223 -2.89 -24.07 -4.39
C SER A 223 -1.92 -23.33 -5.31
N ASP A 224 -0.70 -23.08 -4.81
CA ASP A 224 0.39 -22.38 -5.51
C ASP A 224 -0.06 -21.04 -6.12
N ALA A 225 -0.90 -20.31 -5.38
CA ALA A 225 -1.58 -19.13 -5.87
C ALA A 225 -1.35 -17.92 -4.95
N PHE A 226 -1.26 -16.73 -5.52
CA PHE A 226 -1.44 -15.50 -4.79
C PHE A 226 -2.89 -15.04 -4.93
N ILE A 227 -3.61 -14.98 -3.83
CA ILE A 227 -5.05 -14.78 -3.81
C ILE A 227 -5.35 -13.42 -3.17
N ILE A 228 -6.17 -12.60 -3.82
CA ILE A 228 -6.60 -11.30 -3.26
C ILE A 228 -8.12 -11.29 -3.19
N LEU A 229 -8.65 -10.95 -2.01
CA LEU A 229 -10.05 -10.62 -1.81
C LEU A 229 -10.17 -9.13 -1.54
N ASP A 230 -10.66 -8.39 -2.51
CA ASP A 230 -10.86 -6.94 -2.41
C ASP A 230 -12.29 -6.60 -1.96
N GLU A 231 -12.48 -5.44 -1.32
CA GLU A 231 -13.75 -4.96 -0.75
C GLU A 231 -14.40 -5.98 0.20
N ALA A 232 -13.56 -6.63 1.01
CA ALA A 232 -13.97 -7.74 1.87
C ALA A 232 -14.96 -7.37 2.97
N GLN A 233 -15.11 -6.09 3.31
CA GLN A 233 -16.15 -5.60 4.23
C GLN A 233 -17.57 -5.94 3.74
N ASN A 234 -17.70 -6.12 2.41
CA ASN A 234 -18.96 -6.47 1.76
C ASN A 234 -19.18 -7.98 1.62
N THR A 235 -18.44 -8.80 2.36
CA THR A 235 -18.72 -10.22 2.53
C THR A 235 -19.55 -10.49 3.75
N THR A 236 -20.42 -11.51 3.71
CA THR A 236 -21.00 -12.08 4.94
C THR A 236 -19.98 -12.98 5.65
N SER A 237 -20.26 -13.35 6.90
CA SER A 237 -19.43 -14.28 7.67
C SER A 237 -19.24 -15.63 6.97
N GLU A 238 -20.30 -16.15 6.35
CA GLU A 238 -20.25 -17.41 5.62
C GLU A 238 -19.40 -17.31 4.34
N GLN A 239 -19.49 -16.17 3.63
CA GLN A 239 -18.68 -15.89 2.44
C GLN A 239 -17.20 -15.75 2.80
N MET A 240 -16.87 -15.02 3.87
CA MET A 240 -15.50 -14.89 4.35
C MET A 240 -14.92 -16.24 4.75
N LYS A 241 -15.65 -17.02 5.56
CA LYS A 241 -15.25 -18.38 5.94
C LYS A 241 -15.08 -19.29 4.71
N MET A 242 -16.02 -19.23 3.77
CA MET A 242 -15.93 -19.98 2.51
C MET A 242 -14.66 -19.63 1.76
N PHE A 243 -14.33 -18.35 1.61
CA PHE A 243 -13.12 -17.89 0.92
C PHE A 243 -11.83 -18.36 1.60
N LEU A 244 -11.69 -18.08 2.90
CA LEU A 244 -10.48 -18.43 3.65
C LEU A 244 -10.20 -19.94 3.63
N THR A 245 -11.24 -20.76 3.58
CA THR A 245 -11.09 -22.23 3.47
C THR A 245 -10.77 -22.71 2.05
N ARG A 246 -10.59 -21.83 1.06
CA ARG A 246 -10.13 -22.16 -0.31
C ARG A 246 -8.61 -22.08 -0.44
N ILE A 247 -7.92 -21.47 0.49
CA ILE A 247 -6.46 -21.33 0.48
C ILE A 247 -5.84 -22.72 0.54
N GLY A 248 -5.08 -23.08 -0.51
CA GLY A 248 -4.39 -24.36 -0.62
C GLY A 248 -2.90 -24.23 -0.27
N PHE A 249 -2.20 -25.35 -0.37
CA PHE A 249 -0.75 -25.39 -0.09
C PHE A 249 0.02 -24.47 -1.05
N GLY A 250 1.11 -23.87 -0.57
CA GLY A 250 1.96 -22.98 -1.37
C GLY A 250 1.30 -21.67 -1.76
N SER A 251 0.16 -21.31 -1.14
CA SER A 251 -0.58 -20.09 -1.48
C SER A 251 -0.45 -19.03 -0.40
N LYS A 252 -0.59 -17.79 -0.86
CA LYS A 252 -0.64 -16.58 -0.03
C LYS A 252 -1.96 -15.86 -0.30
N ALA A 253 -2.62 -15.38 0.75
CA ALA A 253 -3.86 -14.64 0.63
C ALA A 253 -3.76 -13.24 1.23
N VAL A 254 -4.25 -12.25 0.52
CA VAL A 254 -4.35 -10.87 0.97
C VAL A 254 -5.80 -10.42 0.91
N ILE A 255 -6.33 -9.96 2.02
CA ILE A 255 -7.71 -9.52 2.17
C ILE A 255 -7.71 -8.00 2.41
N THR A 256 -8.34 -7.23 1.53
CA THR A 256 -8.43 -5.78 1.64
C THR A 256 -9.85 -5.32 1.90
N GLY A 257 -10.02 -4.28 2.72
CA GLY A 257 -11.33 -3.72 2.97
C GLY A 257 -11.33 -2.44 3.78
N ASP A 258 -12.50 -1.80 3.76
CA ASP A 258 -12.79 -0.56 4.51
C ASP A 258 -14.02 -0.78 5.37
N VAL A 259 -13.82 -0.95 6.68
CA VAL A 259 -14.92 -1.24 7.64
C VAL A 259 -15.91 -0.07 7.79
N THR A 260 -15.57 1.11 7.25
CA THR A 260 -16.48 2.28 7.24
C THR A 260 -17.43 2.29 6.04
N GLN A 261 -17.17 1.45 5.01
CA GLN A 261 -17.93 1.36 3.76
C GLN A 261 -18.60 -0.01 3.61
N VAL A 262 -19.44 -0.36 4.59
CA VAL A 262 -20.18 -1.64 4.56
C VAL A 262 -21.51 -1.45 3.86
N ASP A 263 -21.68 -2.05 2.68
CA ASP A 263 -22.86 -1.97 1.82
C ASP A 263 -23.70 -3.27 1.87
N LEU A 264 -23.60 -4.02 2.97
CA LEU A 264 -24.39 -5.24 3.17
C LEU A 264 -25.86 -4.92 3.49
N PRO A 265 -26.81 -5.78 3.08
CA PRO A 265 -28.20 -5.64 3.45
C PRO A 265 -28.40 -5.56 4.96
N THR A 266 -29.43 -4.83 5.40
CA THR A 266 -29.78 -4.63 6.82
C THR A 266 -29.87 -5.98 7.55
N GLY A 267 -29.19 -6.07 8.70
CA GLY A 267 -29.15 -7.28 9.54
C GLY A 267 -28.03 -8.27 9.19
N LYS A 268 -27.26 -8.05 8.13
CA LYS A 268 -26.05 -8.84 7.82
C LYS A 268 -24.82 -8.21 8.48
N ARG A 269 -23.98 -9.05 9.07
CA ARG A 269 -22.70 -8.62 9.65
C ARG A 269 -21.58 -8.78 8.62
N SER A 270 -20.66 -7.83 8.63
CA SER A 270 -19.47 -7.92 7.79
C SER A 270 -18.57 -9.07 8.21
N GLY A 271 -18.27 -9.94 7.27
CA GLY A 271 -17.34 -11.06 7.45
C GLY A 271 -15.92 -10.60 7.73
N LEU A 272 -15.52 -9.41 7.26
CA LEU A 272 -14.22 -8.82 7.56
C LEU A 272 -14.07 -8.48 9.04
N ILE A 273 -15.09 -7.81 9.62
CA ILE A 273 -15.11 -7.44 11.05
C ILE A 273 -15.14 -8.70 11.93
N GLU A 274 -15.88 -9.72 11.52
CA GLU A 274 -15.90 -10.97 12.28
C GLU A 274 -14.59 -11.75 12.17
N ALA A 275 -13.98 -11.80 10.99
CA ALA A 275 -12.68 -12.43 10.77
C ALA A 275 -11.58 -11.80 11.63
N GLU A 276 -11.56 -10.46 11.73
CA GLU A 276 -10.63 -9.74 12.60
C GLU A 276 -10.76 -10.22 14.07
N ARG A 277 -11.96 -10.28 14.59
CA ARG A 277 -12.22 -10.72 15.98
C ARG A 277 -11.79 -12.16 16.24
N ILE A 278 -11.97 -13.06 15.25
CA ILE A 278 -11.73 -14.50 15.43
C ILE A 278 -10.28 -14.87 15.15
N LEU A 279 -9.65 -14.25 14.13
CA LEU A 279 -8.39 -14.71 13.55
C LEU A 279 -7.18 -13.90 14.00
N SER A 280 -7.36 -12.76 14.69
CA SER A 280 -6.25 -11.85 15.06
C SER A 280 -5.17 -12.47 15.94
N LYS A 281 -5.42 -13.63 16.56
CA LYS A 281 -4.48 -14.33 17.43
C LYS A 281 -3.85 -15.57 16.78
N LEU A 282 -4.20 -15.87 15.52
CA LEU A 282 -3.68 -17.05 14.84
C LEU A 282 -2.29 -16.74 14.24
N GLU A 283 -1.34 -17.62 14.50
CA GLU A 283 -0.04 -17.58 13.89
C GLU A 283 -0.18 -17.73 12.35
N GLY A 284 0.66 -17.00 11.58
CA GLY A 284 0.57 -16.97 10.11
C GLY A 284 -0.42 -15.96 9.55
N ILE A 285 -1.24 -15.32 10.39
CA ILE A 285 -2.17 -14.26 9.98
C ILE A 285 -1.72 -12.92 10.55
N GLU A 286 -1.73 -11.87 9.73
CA GLU A 286 -1.39 -10.50 10.14
C GLU A 286 -2.49 -9.52 9.75
N PHE A 287 -2.77 -8.57 10.65
CA PHE A 287 -3.71 -7.48 10.41
C PHE A 287 -2.97 -6.16 10.40
N VAL A 288 -3.01 -5.46 9.27
CA VAL A 288 -2.38 -4.15 9.10
C VAL A 288 -3.47 -3.09 8.91
N TYR A 289 -3.40 -2.04 9.72
CA TYR A 289 -4.40 -0.97 9.74
C TYR A 289 -3.84 0.28 9.07
N PHE A 290 -4.67 0.86 8.19
CA PHE A 290 -4.41 2.12 7.52
C PHE A 290 -5.30 3.21 8.09
N THR A 291 -4.75 4.40 8.17
CA THR A 291 -5.42 5.59 8.68
C THR A 291 -5.52 6.67 7.59
N ASP A 292 -6.16 7.79 7.90
CA ASP A 292 -6.25 8.94 6.99
C ASP A 292 -4.87 9.50 6.60
N LYS A 293 -3.84 9.29 7.43
CA LYS A 293 -2.45 9.70 7.14
C LYS A 293 -1.83 8.91 5.98
N ASP A 294 -2.32 7.69 5.73
CA ASP A 294 -1.84 6.82 4.65
C ASP A 294 -2.49 7.12 3.29
N VAL A 295 -3.46 8.04 3.25
CA VAL A 295 -4.20 8.37 2.03
C VAL A 295 -3.29 9.04 1.00
N VAL A 296 -3.14 8.39 -0.14
CA VAL A 296 -2.37 8.87 -1.29
C VAL A 296 -3.34 9.42 -2.33
N ARG A 297 -3.60 10.71 -2.28
CA ARG A 297 -4.53 11.39 -3.20
C ARG A 297 -3.95 12.68 -3.72
N HIS A 298 -4.40 13.11 -4.90
CA HIS A 298 -4.09 14.43 -5.43
C HIS A 298 -4.55 15.52 -4.45
N LYS A 299 -3.72 16.56 -4.23
CA LYS A 299 -4.01 17.64 -3.26
C LYS A 299 -5.42 18.26 -3.45
N LEU A 300 -5.82 18.48 -4.71
CA LEU A 300 -7.15 19.02 -5.02
C LEU A 300 -8.27 18.08 -4.55
N VAL A 301 -8.10 16.75 -4.73
CA VAL A 301 -9.10 15.77 -4.28
C VAL A 301 -9.23 15.77 -2.75
N GLN A 302 -8.13 15.92 -2.03
CA GLN A 302 -8.16 16.08 -0.57
C GLN A 302 -8.92 17.34 -0.14
N MET A 303 -8.72 18.47 -0.84
CA MET A 303 -9.42 19.72 -0.59
C MET A 303 -10.94 19.58 -0.88
N ILE A 304 -11.31 18.92 -1.97
CA ILE A 304 -12.71 18.65 -2.31
C ILE A 304 -13.39 17.84 -1.21
N ILE A 305 -12.79 16.74 -0.76
CA ILE A 305 -13.36 15.90 0.30
C ILE A 305 -13.59 16.70 1.58
N ARG A 306 -12.57 17.46 2.03
CA ARG A 306 -12.70 18.32 3.22
C ARG A 306 -13.84 19.33 3.10
N ALA A 307 -13.99 19.97 1.93
CA ALA A 307 -15.06 20.93 1.69
C ALA A 307 -16.45 20.28 1.82
N TYR A 308 -16.64 19.07 1.29
CA TYR A 308 -17.91 18.34 1.43
C TYR A 308 -18.17 17.88 2.88
N GLU A 309 -17.16 17.40 3.61
CA GLU A 309 -17.29 17.02 5.02
C GLU A 309 -17.66 18.20 5.92
N GLU A 310 -17.05 19.37 5.70
CA GLU A 310 -17.38 20.61 6.42
C GLU A 310 -18.82 21.06 6.17
N GLN A 311 -19.30 20.93 4.93
CA GLN A 311 -20.69 21.25 4.57
C GLN A 311 -21.67 20.27 5.21
N GLY A 312 -21.36 18.96 5.21
CA GLY A 312 -22.19 17.92 5.86
C GLY A 312 -22.34 18.14 7.35
N LYS A 313 -21.29 18.56 8.06
CA LYS A 313 -21.34 18.90 9.48
C LYS A 313 -22.22 20.15 9.76
N LYS A 314 -22.22 21.13 8.86
CA LYS A 314 -23.06 22.35 9.00
C LYS A 314 -24.55 22.10 8.73
N SER A 315 -24.89 21.05 7.97
CA SER A 315 -26.28 20.70 7.64
C SER A 315 -26.95 19.81 8.70
N GLN A 316 -26.21 19.36 9.71
CA GLN A 316 -26.72 18.55 10.84
C GLN A 316 -26.94 19.37 12.13
N ILE A 317 -26.67 20.68 12.10
CA ILE A 317 -26.97 21.66 13.14
C ILE A 317 -28.18 22.50 12.71
#